data_51409c40997fa70496171847df6a3779
#
_entry.id   51409c40997fa70496171847df6a3779
#
_cell.length_a   1.000
_cell.length_b   1.000
_cell.length_c   1.000
_cell.angle_alpha   90.00
_cell.angle_beta   90.00
_cell.angle_gamma   90.00
#
_symmetry.space_group_name_H-M   'P 1'
#
loop_
_entity.id
_entity.type
_entity.pdbx_description
1 polymer ?
#
loop_
_entity_poly.entity_id
_entity_poly.type
_entity_poly.pdbx_seq_one_letter_code
_entity_poly.pdbx_strand_id
1 'polypeptide(L)'
;MSNAVLDKRAKLPDAPLADNERLKGNSHYLKGTIREDLGDGLTGGFNGDNFQLIRFHGMYEQDDRDIRAERVGQKLEPLKNVMLRCRLPGGIIQPQQWLGIDKFATEQTLYGSIRLTNRQTFQFHGVLKENIKPMHQWLNQLGLDSIATAGDVNRNVLCTSNPVESSLHREAWEWAKKISEHLLPRTRAYAEIWLDGQKVQSTENFFGTPVIDKAKSGDDTEPVLGKSYLPRKFKTTVVIPPHNDVDPVSYTHLTLPTSDL
;
A
#
# COMPACT_ATOMS: atom_id res chain seq x y z
N MET A 1 29.09 -11.09 8.59
CA MET A 1 29.40 -10.60 7.24
C MET A 1 30.17 -9.31 7.38
N SER A 2 31.37 -9.25 6.81
CA SER A 2 32.32 -8.18 7.09
C SER A 2 31.87 -6.84 6.53
N ASN A 3 32.15 -5.75 7.25
CA ASN A 3 31.96 -4.34 6.85
C ASN A 3 32.51 -4.00 5.44
N ALA A 4 33.36 -4.85 4.88
CA ALA A 4 33.96 -4.69 3.55
C ALA A 4 32.97 -4.81 2.38
N VAL A 5 31.82 -5.49 2.57
CA VAL A 5 30.78 -5.62 1.51
C VAL A 5 29.92 -4.35 1.44
N LEU A 6 29.66 -3.72 2.57
CA LEU A 6 28.96 -2.44 2.63
C LEU A 6 29.79 -1.30 2.03
N ASP A 7 31.11 -1.33 2.25
CA ASP A 7 32.02 -0.28 1.77
C ASP A 7 32.18 -0.26 0.24
N LYS A 8 32.04 -1.42 -0.43
CA LYS A 8 32.05 -1.48 -1.89
C LYS A 8 30.82 -0.89 -2.55
N ARG A 9 29.66 -0.89 -1.86
CA ARG A 9 28.42 -0.26 -2.35
C ARG A 9 28.43 1.25 -2.17
N ALA A 10 29.10 1.75 -1.15
CA ALA A 10 29.30 3.18 -0.94
C ALA A 10 30.19 3.86 -1.99
N LYS A 11 30.88 3.08 -2.81
CA LYS A 11 31.80 3.55 -3.87
C LYS A 11 31.24 3.37 -5.28
N LEU A 12 29.97 3.01 -5.45
CA LEU A 12 29.33 3.10 -6.77
C LEU A 12 29.31 4.58 -7.16
N PRO A 13 29.74 4.92 -8.38
CA PRO A 13 29.69 6.30 -8.84
C PRO A 13 28.27 6.83 -8.69
N ASP A 14 28.12 8.10 -8.35
CA ASP A 14 26.82 8.81 -8.23
C ASP A 14 26.06 8.73 -9.56
N ALA A 15 25.45 7.58 -9.79
CA ALA A 15 24.49 7.45 -10.88
C ALA A 15 23.36 8.45 -10.60
N PRO A 16 22.93 9.26 -11.57
CA PRO A 16 21.85 10.19 -11.34
C PRO A 16 20.60 9.44 -10.89
N LEU A 17 20.03 9.84 -9.75
CA LEU A 17 18.79 9.28 -9.25
C LEU A 17 17.69 9.39 -10.30
N ALA A 18 16.88 8.33 -10.42
CA ALA A 18 15.68 8.37 -11.24
C ALA A 18 14.68 9.43 -10.70
N ASP A 19 13.80 9.92 -11.57
CA ASP A 19 12.85 10.98 -11.20
C ASP A 19 12.01 10.61 -9.97
N ASN A 20 11.54 9.36 -9.88
CA ASN A 20 10.81 8.88 -8.72
C ASN A 20 11.65 8.85 -7.44
N GLU A 21 12.95 8.59 -7.53
CA GLU A 21 13.84 8.61 -6.37
C GLU A 21 14.09 10.03 -5.89
N ARG A 22 14.28 10.98 -6.82
CA ARG A 22 14.36 12.41 -6.50
C ARG A 22 13.09 12.93 -5.86
N LEU A 23 11.94 12.57 -6.44
CA LEU A 23 10.63 12.92 -5.89
C LEU A 23 10.48 12.43 -4.45
N LYS A 24 10.77 11.15 -4.19
CA LYS A 24 10.73 10.59 -2.83
C LYS A 24 11.70 11.29 -1.90
N GLY A 25 12.93 11.53 -2.34
CA GLY A 25 13.95 12.22 -1.55
C GLY A 25 13.55 13.65 -1.13
N ASN A 26 12.77 14.33 -1.94
CA ASN A 26 12.28 15.69 -1.70
C ASN A 26 10.91 15.75 -1.01
N SER A 27 10.27 14.62 -0.78
CA SER A 27 8.87 14.53 -0.35
C SER A 27 8.64 14.67 1.16
N HIS A 28 9.67 15.00 1.94
CA HIS A 28 9.56 14.99 3.41
C HIS A 28 8.99 13.66 3.92
N TYR A 29 9.68 12.55 3.57
CA TYR A 29 9.30 11.19 3.98
C TYR A 29 7.92 10.75 3.47
N LEU A 30 7.68 10.93 2.17
CA LEU A 30 6.46 10.55 1.47
C LEU A 30 5.22 11.39 1.84
N LYS A 31 5.41 12.52 2.49
CA LYS A 31 4.34 13.41 2.90
C LYS A 31 3.92 14.37 1.78
N GLY A 32 4.91 14.98 1.11
CA GLY A 32 4.66 16.02 0.12
C GLY A 32 3.79 17.15 0.67
N THR A 33 2.95 17.69 -0.19
CA THR A 33 1.92 18.70 0.11
C THR A 33 0.51 18.09 -0.06
N ILE A 34 0.35 16.79 0.23
CA ILE A 34 -0.94 16.09 0.06
C ILE A 34 -2.04 16.71 0.92
N ARG A 35 -1.70 17.19 2.12
CA ARG A 35 -2.68 17.82 3.02
C ARG A 35 -3.25 19.10 2.43
N GLU A 36 -2.41 19.88 1.78
CA GLU A 36 -2.79 21.12 1.09
C GLU A 36 -3.72 20.80 -0.08
N ASP A 37 -3.39 19.78 -0.88
CA ASP A 37 -4.24 19.32 -1.99
C ASP A 37 -5.62 18.85 -1.51
N LEU A 38 -5.71 18.21 -0.35
CA LEU A 38 -7.01 17.82 0.23
C LEU A 38 -7.88 19.02 0.60
N GLY A 39 -7.25 20.14 0.93
CA GLY A 39 -7.96 21.43 1.21
C GLY A 39 -8.33 22.20 -0.04
N ASP A 40 -7.77 21.84 -1.20
CA ASP A 40 -8.09 22.51 -2.47
C ASP A 40 -9.40 21.97 -3.05
N GLY A 41 -10.43 22.77 -3.04
CA GLY A 41 -11.74 22.46 -3.64
C GLY A 41 -11.87 22.78 -5.13
N LEU A 42 -10.81 23.28 -5.80
CA LEU A 42 -10.87 23.69 -7.21
C LEU A 42 -10.75 22.50 -8.16
N THR A 43 -10.02 21.46 -7.77
CA THR A 43 -9.84 20.24 -8.55
C THR A 43 -10.18 18.99 -7.73
N GLY A 44 -10.74 17.98 -8.37
CA GLY A 44 -10.94 16.66 -7.78
C GLY A 44 -9.67 15.80 -7.75
N GLY A 45 -8.58 16.25 -8.35
CA GLY A 45 -7.30 15.55 -8.46
C GLY A 45 -6.25 16.01 -7.45
N PHE A 46 -5.04 15.46 -7.61
CA PHE A 46 -3.83 15.83 -6.87
C PHE A 46 -2.84 16.52 -7.77
N ASN A 47 -2.15 17.54 -7.25
CA ASN A 47 -1.23 18.37 -8.01
C ASN A 47 0.20 17.81 -8.04
N GLY A 48 0.91 18.04 -9.14
CA GLY A 48 2.34 17.82 -9.27
C GLY A 48 2.81 16.45 -8.73
N ASP A 49 3.73 16.50 -7.78
CA ASP A 49 4.35 15.32 -7.19
C ASP A 49 3.39 14.50 -6.32
N ASN A 50 2.35 15.12 -5.77
CA ASN A 50 1.38 14.43 -4.93
C ASN A 50 0.63 13.34 -5.67
N PHE A 51 0.37 13.51 -6.98
CA PHE A 51 -0.17 12.45 -7.83
C PHE A 51 0.65 11.14 -7.78
N GLN A 52 1.97 11.24 -7.60
CA GLN A 52 2.83 10.07 -7.42
C GLN A 52 2.89 9.64 -5.96
N LEU A 53 2.92 10.58 -5.02
CA LEU A 53 3.08 10.30 -3.59
C LEU A 53 1.89 9.57 -3.00
N ILE A 54 0.66 9.85 -3.41
CA ILE A 54 -0.53 9.13 -2.92
C ILE A 54 -0.44 7.62 -3.16
N ARG A 55 0.38 7.16 -4.11
CA ARG A 55 0.61 5.73 -4.35
C ARG A 55 1.22 5.03 -3.14
N PHE A 56 2.11 5.70 -2.42
CA PHE A 56 2.72 5.14 -1.20
C PHE A 56 1.72 4.99 -0.07
N HIS A 57 0.59 5.70 -0.17
CA HIS A 57 -0.56 5.61 0.73
C HIS A 57 -1.65 4.66 0.22
N GLY A 58 -1.37 3.90 -0.84
CA GLY A 58 -2.25 2.86 -1.37
C GLY A 58 -3.25 3.29 -2.42
N MET A 59 -3.09 4.49 -2.98
CA MET A 59 -4.05 5.07 -3.91
C MET A 59 -3.49 5.25 -5.31
N TYR A 60 -4.40 5.28 -6.29
CA TYR A 60 -4.13 5.73 -7.65
C TYR A 60 -5.23 6.69 -8.08
N GLU A 61 -4.85 7.89 -8.50
CA GLU A 61 -5.79 8.79 -9.14
C GLU A 61 -6.26 8.20 -10.46
N GLN A 62 -7.54 8.30 -10.70
CA GLN A 62 -8.26 7.86 -11.88
C GLN A 62 -9.28 8.92 -12.27
N ASP A 63 -9.97 8.70 -13.37
CA ASP A 63 -11.17 9.45 -13.73
C ASP A 63 -12.19 8.51 -14.36
N ASP A 64 -13.44 8.92 -14.35
CA ASP A 64 -14.51 8.17 -14.99
C ASP A 64 -14.41 8.34 -16.52
N ARG A 65 -14.07 7.23 -17.19
CA ARG A 65 -13.86 7.23 -18.64
C ARG A 65 -15.15 7.37 -19.43
N ASP A 66 -16.26 6.87 -18.88
CA ASP A 66 -17.53 6.78 -19.60
C ASP A 66 -18.12 8.17 -19.83
N ILE A 67 -17.94 9.07 -18.87
CA ILE A 67 -18.44 10.45 -18.96
C ILE A 67 -17.36 11.48 -19.28
N ARG A 68 -16.09 11.03 -19.47
CA ARG A 68 -14.97 11.94 -19.73
C ARG A 68 -15.22 12.85 -20.95
N ALA A 69 -15.65 12.27 -22.08
CA ALA A 69 -15.86 13.02 -23.31
C ALA A 69 -16.96 14.09 -23.16
N GLU A 70 -18.04 13.73 -22.47
CA GLU A 70 -19.14 14.65 -22.19
C GLU A 70 -18.68 15.83 -21.33
N ARG A 71 -17.99 15.55 -20.21
CA ARG A 71 -17.48 16.59 -19.30
C ARG A 71 -16.50 17.53 -20.00
N VAL A 72 -15.58 16.98 -20.79
CA VAL A 72 -14.62 17.78 -21.57
C VAL A 72 -15.36 18.67 -22.60
N GLY A 73 -16.40 18.14 -23.28
CA GLY A 73 -17.26 18.91 -24.16
C GLY A 73 -17.98 20.07 -23.45
N GLN A 74 -18.32 19.89 -22.21
CA GLN A 74 -18.90 20.92 -21.32
C GLN A 74 -17.86 21.84 -20.69
N LYS A 75 -16.56 21.71 -21.01
CA LYS A 75 -15.42 22.44 -20.41
C LYS A 75 -15.30 22.20 -18.90
N LEU A 76 -15.73 21.06 -18.42
CA LEU A 76 -15.56 20.62 -17.05
C LEU A 76 -14.34 19.71 -16.92
N GLU A 77 -13.71 19.71 -15.74
CA GLU A 77 -12.67 18.74 -15.40
C GLU A 77 -13.21 17.32 -15.53
N PRO A 78 -12.43 16.34 -16.02
CA PRO A 78 -12.79 14.93 -15.89
C PRO A 78 -13.16 14.58 -14.46
N LEU A 79 -14.14 13.69 -14.26
CA LEU A 79 -14.55 13.32 -12.91
C LEU A 79 -13.44 12.52 -12.24
N LYS A 80 -12.54 13.25 -11.57
CA LYS A 80 -11.42 12.69 -10.84
C LYS A 80 -11.89 11.90 -9.64
N ASN A 81 -11.27 10.76 -9.43
CA ASN A 81 -11.51 9.89 -8.28
C ASN A 81 -10.25 9.08 -7.99
N VAL A 82 -10.24 8.33 -6.91
CA VAL A 82 -9.13 7.43 -6.61
C VAL A 82 -9.60 5.98 -6.50
N MET A 83 -8.73 5.08 -6.93
CA MET A 83 -8.71 3.71 -6.51
C MET A 83 -7.89 3.61 -5.23
N LEU A 84 -8.43 2.99 -4.18
CA LEU A 84 -7.70 2.69 -2.95
C LEU A 84 -7.63 1.19 -2.76
N ARG A 85 -6.45 0.69 -2.39
CA ARG A 85 -6.20 -0.75 -2.12
C ARG A 85 -5.84 -0.94 -0.66
N CYS A 86 -6.50 -1.89 0.00
CA CYS A 86 -6.20 -2.20 1.39
C CYS A 86 -4.99 -3.14 1.52
N ARG A 87 -4.26 -3.01 2.62
CA ARG A 87 -3.22 -3.94 3.03
C ARG A 87 -3.88 -5.06 3.84
N LEU A 88 -3.69 -6.29 3.39
CA LEU A 88 -4.31 -7.47 3.97
C LEU A 88 -3.36 -8.67 3.82
N PRO A 89 -2.32 -8.78 4.65
CA PRO A 89 -1.34 -9.87 4.54
C PRO A 89 -2.01 -11.24 4.67
N GLY A 90 -1.78 -12.11 3.68
CA GLY A 90 -2.39 -13.43 3.62
C GLY A 90 -3.90 -13.45 3.35
N GLY A 91 -4.51 -12.32 3.05
CA GLY A 91 -5.90 -12.24 2.58
C GLY A 91 -6.99 -12.51 3.62
N ILE A 92 -6.65 -12.53 4.91
CA ILE A 92 -7.63 -12.84 5.95
C ILE A 92 -8.35 -11.57 6.39
N ILE A 93 -9.67 -11.63 6.42
CA ILE A 93 -10.55 -10.55 6.85
C ILE A 93 -11.63 -11.10 7.80
N GLN A 94 -11.95 -10.34 8.83
CA GLN A 94 -13.02 -10.70 9.77
C GLN A 94 -14.40 -10.26 9.22
N PRO A 95 -15.48 -10.96 9.60
CA PRO A 95 -16.82 -10.59 9.15
C PRO A 95 -17.21 -9.14 9.45
N GLN A 96 -16.85 -8.63 10.63
CA GLN A 96 -17.12 -7.24 11.02
C GLN A 96 -16.36 -6.23 10.15
N GLN A 97 -15.12 -6.56 9.79
CA GLN A 97 -14.33 -5.74 8.85
C GLN A 97 -14.99 -5.74 7.48
N TRP A 98 -15.43 -6.91 6.99
CA TRP A 98 -16.12 -7.03 5.71
C TRP A 98 -17.39 -6.20 5.65
N LEU A 99 -18.25 -6.29 6.67
CA LEU A 99 -19.46 -5.48 6.77
C LEU A 99 -19.16 -3.98 6.78
N GLY A 100 -18.09 -3.58 7.46
CA GLY A 100 -17.68 -2.17 7.49
C GLY A 100 -17.19 -1.67 6.15
N ILE A 101 -16.41 -2.45 5.40
CA ILE A 101 -15.94 -2.03 4.07
C ILE A 101 -17.07 -2.05 3.03
N ASP A 102 -18.01 -3.00 3.13
CA ASP A 102 -19.19 -3.06 2.27
C ASP A 102 -20.06 -1.81 2.46
N LYS A 103 -20.32 -1.45 3.70
CA LYS A 103 -21.05 -0.22 4.02
C LYS A 103 -20.38 1.02 3.41
N PHE A 104 -19.06 1.17 3.59
CA PHE A 104 -18.35 2.30 3.01
C PHE A 104 -18.40 2.29 1.48
N ALA A 105 -18.20 1.14 0.85
CA ALA A 105 -18.27 1.02 -0.60
C ALA A 105 -19.63 1.51 -1.13
N THR A 106 -20.70 1.04 -0.51
CA THR A 106 -22.08 1.35 -0.93
C THR A 106 -22.43 2.83 -0.73
N GLU A 107 -22.02 3.42 0.40
CA GLU A 107 -22.48 4.76 0.80
C GLU A 107 -21.56 5.89 0.32
N GLN A 108 -20.26 5.61 0.10
CA GLN A 108 -19.23 6.64 -0.03
C GLN A 108 -18.38 6.54 -1.29
N THR A 109 -18.72 5.62 -2.21
CA THR A 109 -18.05 5.53 -3.51
C THR A 109 -19.03 5.69 -4.66
N LEU A 110 -18.53 6.13 -5.82
CA LEU A 110 -19.35 6.34 -7.01
C LEU A 110 -20.03 5.04 -7.52
N TYR A 111 -19.37 3.90 -7.29
CA TYR A 111 -19.79 2.65 -7.92
C TYR A 111 -20.41 1.64 -6.96
N GLY A 112 -20.38 1.91 -5.66
CA GLY A 112 -20.94 1.00 -4.65
C GLY A 112 -20.34 -0.40 -4.66
N SER A 113 -19.09 -0.56 -5.12
CA SER A 113 -18.51 -1.87 -5.40
C SER A 113 -17.12 -2.06 -4.78
N ILE A 114 -16.82 -3.34 -4.47
CA ILE A 114 -15.51 -3.80 -4.00
C ILE A 114 -14.94 -4.74 -5.06
N ARG A 115 -13.65 -4.58 -5.40
CA ARG A 115 -12.97 -5.47 -6.34
C ARG A 115 -11.91 -6.29 -5.63
N LEU A 116 -12.02 -7.60 -5.69
CA LEU A 116 -10.99 -8.50 -5.20
C LEU A 116 -9.79 -8.51 -6.16
N THR A 117 -8.60 -8.72 -5.62
CA THR A 117 -7.36 -8.74 -6.40
C THR A 117 -6.68 -10.12 -6.34
N ASN A 118 -5.83 -10.40 -7.33
CA ASN A 118 -4.98 -11.60 -7.34
C ASN A 118 -3.85 -11.57 -6.28
N ARG A 119 -3.79 -10.53 -5.43
CA ARG A 119 -2.83 -10.43 -4.33
C ARG A 119 -3.52 -10.49 -2.97
N GLN A 120 -4.58 -11.30 -2.87
CA GLN A 120 -5.28 -11.57 -1.60
C GLN A 120 -5.68 -10.28 -0.87
N THR A 121 -6.18 -9.29 -1.59
CA THR A 121 -6.70 -8.05 -1.03
C THR A 121 -7.83 -7.52 -1.89
N PHE A 122 -8.32 -6.36 -1.55
CA PHE A 122 -9.43 -5.72 -2.25
C PHE A 122 -9.16 -4.25 -2.53
N GLN A 123 -9.96 -3.68 -3.42
CA GLN A 123 -9.89 -2.30 -3.85
C GLN A 123 -11.27 -1.65 -3.83
N PHE A 124 -11.28 -0.39 -3.45
CA PHE A 124 -12.37 0.52 -3.74
C PHE A 124 -12.06 1.32 -4.99
N HIS A 125 -13.06 1.61 -5.78
CA HIS A 125 -12.96 2.49 -6.94
C HIS A 125 -14.01 3.59 -6.84
N GLY A 126 -13.74 4.73 -7.47
CA GLY A 126 -14.67 5.84 -7.43
C GLY A 126 -14.74 6.55 -6.08
N VAL A 127 -13.65 6.58 -5.32
CA VAL A 127 -13.58 7.38 -4.09
C VAL A 127 -13.28 8.82 -4.47
N LEU A 128 -14.20 9.72 -4.20
CA LEU A 128 -14.01 11.15 -4.45
C LEU A 128 -13.06 11.76 -3.43
N LYS A 129 -12.39 12.84 -3.79
CA LYS A 129 -11.35 13.51 -2.98
C LYS A 129 -11.81 13.82 -1.57
N GLU A 130 -13.03 14.30 -1.40
CA GLU A 130 -13.68 14.60 -0.12
C GLU A 130 -13.84 13.37 0.78
N ASN A 131 -14.00 12.18 0.20
CA ASN A 131 -14.19 10.93 0.92
C ASN A 131 -12.89 10.17 1.22
N ILE A 132 -11.73 10.62 0.72
CA ILE A 132 -10.48 9.92 0.91
C ILE A 132 -10.06 9.89 2.39
N LYS A 133 -10.06 11.04 3.05
CA LYS A 133 -9.68 11.11 4.47
C LYS A 133 -10.68 10.38 5.37
N PRO A 134 -12.01 10.58 5.24
CA PRO A 134 -13.00 9.76 5.95
C PRO A 134 -12.79 8.26 5.73
N MET A 135 -12.44 7.82 4.53
CA MET A 135 -12.17 6.43 4.23
C MET A 135 -10.97 5.88 5.01
N HIS A 136 -9.85 6.60 5.03
CA HIS A 136 -8.69 6.17 5.81
C HIS A 136 -9.00 6.08 7.31
N GLN A 137 -9.77 7.02 7.84
CA GLN A 137 -10.22 6.99 9.23
C GLN A 137 -11.14 5.80 9.51
N TRP A 138 -12.06 5.50 8.58
CA TRP A 138 -12.94 4.34 8.68
C TRP A 138 -12.17 3.03 8.62
N LEU A 139 -11.24 2.88 7.68
CA LEU A 139 -10.36 1.71 7.61
C LEU A 139 -9.58 1.52 8.91
N ASN A 140 -9.05 2.61 9.48
CA ASN A 140 -8.32 2.55 10.74
C ASN A 140 -9.19 2.06 11.91
N GLN A 141 -10.45 2.48 11.97
CA GLN A 141 -11.41 1.99 12.97
C GLN A 141 -11.68 0.49 12.84
N LEU A 142 -11.60 -0.04 11.62
CA LEU A 142 -11.73 -1.47 11.34
C LEU A 142 -10.41 -2.24 11.52
N GLY A 143 -9.34 -1.59 11.97
CA GLY A 143 -8.01 -2.19 12.08
C GLY A 143 -7.39 -2.51 10.71
N LEU A 144 -7.79 -1.81 9.67
CA LEU A 144 -7.27 -1.92 8.31
C LEU A 144 -6.51 -0.66 7.92
N ASP A 145 -5.63 -0.78 6.95
CA ASP A 145 -4.91 0.33 6.35
C ASP A 145 -4.66 0.08 4.86
N SER A 146 -4.10 1.07 4.19
CA SER A 146 -3.70 0.98 2.79
C SER A 146 -2.20 1.23 2.58
N ILE A 147 -1.42 1.26 3.65
CA ILE A 147 0.01 1.54 3.61
C ILE A 147 0.71 0.50 2.72
N ALA A 148 1.64 0.94 1.88
CA ALA A 148 2.50 0.07 1.09
C ALA A 148 1.77 -0.89 0.13
N THR A 149 0.56 -0.58 -0.30
CA THR A 149 -0.17 -1.41 -1.27
C THR A 149 0.01 -0.96 -2.71
N ALA A 150 0.59 0.22 -2.92
CA ALA A 150 0.93 0.80 -4.21
C ALA A 150 2.29 1.52 -4.12
N GLY A 151 2.80 2.07 -5.23
CA GLY A 151 4.12 2.72 -5.26
C GLY A 151 5.32 1.75 -5.21
N ASP A 152 6.49 2.31 -4.96
CA ASP A 152 7.77 1.59 -4.89
C ASP A 152 8.04 1.12 -3.46
N VAL A 153 7.30 0.12 -3.04
CA VAL A 153 7.30 -0.46 -1.69
C VAL A 153 7.21 -1.98 -1.76
N ASN A 154 7.42 -2.65 -0.64
CA ASN A 154 6.99 -4.03 -0.50
C ASN A 154 5.45 -4.07 -0.51
N ARG A 155 4.89 -4.78 -1.48
CA ARG A 155 3.44 -4.88 -1.70
C ARG A 155 2.80 -5.84 -0.72
N ASN A 156 1.47 -5.95 -0.78
CA ASN A 156 0.74 -6.91 0.04
C ASN A 156 1.39 -8.30 -0.04
N VAL A 157 1.71 -8.88 1.12
CA VAL A 157 2.37 -10.19 1.22
C VAL A 157 1.31 -11.28 1.09
N LEU A 158 1.55 -12.21 0.17
CA LEU A 158 0.69 -13.36 -0.02
C LEU A 158 1.18 -14.55 0.80
N CYS A 159 0.29 -15.44 1.14
CA CYS A 159 0.64 -16.76 1.63
C CYS A 159 -0.37 -17.81 1.15
N THR A 160 -0.01 -19.08 1.26
CA THR A 160 -0.97 -20.17 1.13
C THR A 160 -2.17 -19.88 2.01
N SER A 161 -3.37 -19.84 1.43
CA SER A 161 -4.60 -19.44 2.11
C SER A 161 -5.10 -20.53 3.09
N ASN A 162 -6.11 -20.17 3.89
CA ASN A 162 -6.75 -21.06 4.85
C ASN A 162 -5.91 -21.41 6.10
N PRO A 163 -5.65 -20.44 6.99
CA PRO A 163 -4.84 -20.66 8.20
C PRO A 163 -5.49 -21.57 9.25
N VAL A 164 -6.75 -21.99 9.02
CA VAL A 164 -7.44 -22.93 9.90
C VAL A 164 -7.25 -24.38 9.49
N GLU A 165 -6.73 -24.65 8.28
CA GLU A 165 -6.52 -25.99 7.76
C GLU A 165 -5.48 -26.77 8.55
N SER A 166 -4.35 -26.14 8.87
CA SER A 166 -3.30 -26.76 9.69
C SER A 166 -2.46 -25.73 10.43
N SER A 167 -1.64 -26.18 11.37
CA SER A 167 -0.67 -25.34 12.08
C SER A 167 0.34 -24.71 11.13
N LEU A 168 0.75 -25.42 10.07
CA LEU A 168 1.68 -24.94 9.07
C LEU A 168 1.08 -23.76 8.25
N HIS A 169 -0.19 -23.87 7.85
CA HIS A 169 -0.90 -22.78 7.16
C HIS A 169 -1.02 -21.54 8.05
N ARG A 170 -1.28 -21.74 9.34
CA ARG A 170 -1.30 -20.66 10.33
C ARG A 170 0.07 -19.99 10.46
N GLU A 171 1.14 -20.77 10.53
CA GLU A 171 2.51 -20.26 10.59
C GLU A 171 2.87 -19.47 9.34
N ALA A 172 2.51 -19.94 8.15
CA ALA A 172 2.70 -19.22 6.90
C ALA A 172 2.01 -17.84 6.91
N TRP A 173 0.79 -17.78 7.44
CA TRP A 173 0.07 -16.51 7.61
C TRP A 173 0.75 -15.57 8.61
N GLU A 174 1.22 -16.08 9.74
CA GLU A 174 1.94 -15.29 10.73
C GLU A 174 3.24 -14.72 10.14
N TRP A 175 3.95 -15.51 9.34
CA TRP A 175 5.12 -15.01 8.60
C TRP A 175 4.75 -13.94 7.59
N ALA A 176 3.67 -14.11 6.84
CA ALA A 176 3.19 -13.10 5.89
C ALA A 176 2.91 -11.76 6.61
N LYS A 177 2.30 -11.78 7.79
CA LYS A 177 2.09 -10.57 8.62
C LYS A 177 3.42 -9.97 9.06
N LYS A 178 4.30 -10.74 9.66
CA LYS A 178 5.62 -10.27 10.15
C LYS A 178 6.44 -9.65 9.02
N ILE A 179 6.46 -10.27 7.84
CA ILE A 179 7.15 -9.73 6.67
C ILE A 179 6.51 -8.43 6.21
N SER A 180 5.19 -8.38 6.14
CA SER A 180 4.46 -7.17 5.75
C SER A 180 4.79 -6.00 6.69
N GLU A 181 4.72 -6.22 7.99
CA GLU A 181 5.04 -5.20 9.00
C GLU A 181 6.52 -4.78 8.96
N HIS A 182 7.42 -5.74 8.84
CA HIS A 182 8.86 -5.47 8.83
C HIS A 182 9.29 -4.62 7.63
N LEU A 183 8.66 -4.82 6.48
CA LEU A 183 9.01 -4.18 5.22
C LEU A 183 8.15 -2.93 4.89
N LEU A 184 7.39 -2.41 5.84
CA LEU A 184 6.73 -1.11 5.66
C LEU A 184 7.76 0.01 5.52
N PRO A 185 7.49 1.01 4.66
CA PRO A 185 8.32 2.20 4.59
C PRO A 185 8.29 2.93 5.93
N ARG A 186 9.45 3.41 6.40
CA ARG A 186 9.54 4.19 7.63
C ARG A 186 9.09 5.62 7.36
N THR A 187 7.86 5.91 7.72
CA THR A 187 7.27 7.24 7.59
C THR A 187 6.07 7.40 8.53
N ARG A 188 5.88 8.59 9.06
CA ARG A 188 4.69 8.98 9.80
C ARG A 188 3.63 9.65 8.93
N ALA A 189 3.95 9.87 7.65
CA ALA A 189 3.08 10.63 6.73
C ALA A 189 1.65 10.07 6.67
N TYR A 190 1.48 8.75 6.69
CA TYR A 190 0.14 8.15 6.67
C TYR A 190 -0.71 8.58 7.87
N ALA A 191 -0.17 8.46 9.09
CA ALA A 191 -0.87 8.86 10.30
C ALA A 191 -1.10 10.38 10.34
N GLU A 192 -0.11 11.16 9.96
CA GLU A 192 -0.18 12.62 9.99
C GLU A 192 -1.20 13.18 9.00
N ILE A 193 -1.26 12.65 7.78
CA ILE A 193 -2.15 13.16 6.72
C ILE A 193 -3.59 12.67 6.94
N TRP A 194 -3.76 11.36 7.11
CA TRP A 194 -5.07 10.73 7.05
C TRP A 194 -5.76 10.59 8.40
N LEU A 195 -4.98 10.38 9.46
CA LEU A 195 -5.48 10.06 10.79
C LEU A 195 -5.31 11.22 11.81
N ASP A 196 -4.95 12.41 11.36
CA ASP A 196 -4.69 13.57 12.20
C ASP A 196 -3.68 13.30 13.33
N GLY A 197 -2.67 12.47 13.03
CA GLY A 197 -1.64 12.07 13.98
C GLY A 197 -2.05 10.95 14.93
N GLN A 198 -3.27 10.41 14.76
CA GLN A 198 -3.69 9.25 15.54
C GLN A 198 -2.90 8.00 15.13
N LYS A 199 -2.79 7.08 16.09
CA LYS A 199 -2.10 5.81 15.87
C LYS A 199 -2.82 4.98 14.82
N VAL A 200 -2.05 4.39 13.90
CA VAL A 200 -2.55 3.36 13.00
C VAL A 200 -2.95 2.16 13.84
N GLN A 201 -4.22 1.81 13.81
CA GLN A 201 -4.72 0.60 14.48
C GLN A 201 -4.43 -0.61 13.61
N SER A 202 -4.11 -1.69 14.26
CA SER A 202 -3.79 -2.92 13.59
C SER A 202 -4.96 -3.88 13.59
N THR A 203 -5.01 -4.68 12.53
CA THR A 203 -5.86 -5.87 12.41
C THR A 203 -5.76 -6.81 13.61
N GLU A 204 -4.66 -6.79 14.34
CA GLU A 204 -4.39 -7.66 15.48
C GLU A 204 -5.24 -7.34 16.70
N ASN A 205 -5.81 -6.14 16.81
CA ASN A 205 -6.84 -5.86 17.79
C ASN A 205 -8.07 -6.78 17.63
N PHE A 206 -8.27 -7.33 16.43
CA PHE A 206 -9.32 -8.29 16.12
C PHE A 206 -8.89 -9.75 16.33
N PHE A 207 -7.58 -10.04 16.39
CA PHE A 207 -7.03 -11.39 16.50
C PHE A 207 -6.25 -11.65 17.79
N GLY A 208 -6.12 -10.65 18.64
CA GLY A 208 -5.49 -10.79 19.96
C GLY A 208 -3.95 -10.87 19.97
N THR A 209 -3.29 -10.52 18.88
CA THR A 209 -1.82 -10.50 18.80
C THR A 209 -1.28 -9.06 18.78
N PRO A 210 -0.26 -8.69 19.58
CA PRO A 210 0.25 -7.32 19.64
C PRO A 210 0.97 -6.90 18.35
N VAL A 211 0.70 -5.68 17.91
CA VAL A 211 1.38 -5.06 16.76
C VAL A 211 2.66 -4.38 17.18
N ILE A 212 3.68 -4.54 16.37
CA ILE A 212 4.88 -3.71 16.46
C ILE A 212 4.50 -2.30 15.97
N ASP A 213 4.41 -1.38 16.91
CA ASP A 213 4.08 0.02 16.66
C ASP A 213 5.24 0.75 15.98
N LYS A 214 5.35 0.62 14.67
CA LYS A 214 6.37 1.33 13.89
C LYS A 214 6.11 2.84 13.76
N ALA A 215 4.89 3.29 13.96
CA ALA A 215 4.56 4.71 13.97
C ALA A 215 5.15 5.45 15.18
N LYS A 216 5.68 4.72 16.16
CA LYS A 216 6.35 5.29 17.34
C LYS A 216 7.86 5.45 17.21
N SER A 217 8.52 4.84 16.21
CA SER A 217 9.93 5.12 16.00
C SER A 217 10.03 6.55 15.45
N GLY A 218 10.58 7.45 16.23
CA GLY A 218 10.82 8.85 15.83
C GLY A 218 11.81 9.03 14.68
N ASP A 219 12.19 7.95 14.04
CA ASP A 219 13.10 7.91 12.90
C ASP A 219 12.33 7.55 11.62
N ASP A 220 12.08 8.57 10.80
CA ASP A 220 11.45 8.42 9.48
C ASP A 220 12.47 7.98 8.41
N THR A 221 13.73 7.76 8.76
CA THR A 221 14.80 7.45 7.79
C THR A 221 14.89 5.94 7.54
N GLU A 222 14.80 5.55 6.28
CA GLU A 222 15.08 4.16 5.87
C GLU A 222 16.55 3.81 6.13
N PRO A 223 16.84 2.70 6.84
CA PRO A 223 18.19 2.41 7.30
C PRO A 223 19.16 2.02 6.17
N VAL A 224 18.66 1.51 5.04
CA VAL A 224 19.47 1.03 3.92
C VAL A 224 19.43 1.98 2.73
N LEU A 225 18.24 2.47 2.39
CA LEU A 225 17.99 3.24 1.16
C LEU A 225 17.81 4.74 1.42
N GLY A 226 17.77 5.15 2.69
CA GLY A 226 17.60 6.54 3.08
C GLY A 226 16.32 7.18 2.52
N LYS A 227 16.38 8.47 2.20
CA LYS A 227 15.23 9.27 1.77
C LYS A 227 14.61 8.84 0.43
N SER A 228 15.35 8.10 -0.39
CA SER A 228 14.85 7.66 -1.70
C SER A 228 13.99 6.41 -1.64
N TYR A 229 13.94 5.72 -0.50
CA TYR A 229 13.18 4.47 -0.31
C TYR A 229 13.52 3.42 -1.37
N LEU A 230 12.68 2.41 -1.55
CA LEU A 230 12.91 1.39 -2.58
C LEU A 230 12.86 2.01 -3.99
N PRO A 231 13.80 1.66 -4.90
CA PRO A 231 13.81 2.18 -6.27
C PRO A 231 12.66 1.59 -7.10
N ARG A 232 12.15 0.43 -6.70
CA ARG A 232 11.08 -0.28 -7.42
C ARG A 232 10.23 -1.11 -6.46
N LYS A 233 8.99 -1.43 -6.84
CA LYS A 233 8.10 -2.32 -6.09
C LYS A 233 8.76 -3.68 -5.86
N PHE A 234 8.56 -4.21 -4.65
CA PHE A 234 8.95 -5.55 -4.25
C PHE A 234 7.72 -6.37 -3.87
N LYS A 235 7.72 -7.66 -4.08
CA LYS A 235 6.57 -8.53 -3.79
C LYS A 235 7.06 -9.80 -3.13
N THR A 236 6.41 -10.18 -2.05
CA THR A 236 6.74 -11.37 -1.26
C THR A 236 5.56 -12.33 -1.24
N THR A 237 5.86 -13.61 -1.31
CA THR A 237 4.89 -14.71 -1.18
C THR A 237 5.47 -15.77 -0.26
N VAL A 238 4.70 -16.26 0.69
CA VAL A 238 5.03 -17.38 1.58
C VAL A 238 4.27 -18.61 1.11
N VAL A 239 5.00 -19.66 0.72
CA VAL A 239 4.44 -20.85 0.07
C VAL A 239 4.72 -22.08 0.90
N ILE A 240 3.80 -23.04 0.90
CA ILE A 240 3.95 -24.35 1.54
C ILE A 240 4.13 -25.40 0.43
N PRO A 241 5.36 -25.92 0.21
CA PRO A 241 5.58 -26.99 -0.76
C PRO A 241 4.87 -28.29 -0.35
N PRO A 242 4.53 -29.19 -1.29
CA PRO A 242 4.74 -29.10 -2.74
C PRO A 242 3.62 -28.35 -3.48
N HIS A 243 2.57 -27.92 -2.80
CA HIS A 243 1.42 -27.27 -3.41
C HIS A 243 1.61 -25.75 -3.38
N ASN A 244 1.75 -25.15 -4.55
CA ASN A 244 1.87 -23.71 -4.69
C ASN A 244 0.58 -23.13 -5.27
N ASP A 245 -0.31 -22.71 -4.37
CA ASP A 245 -1.62 -22.13 -4.70
C ASP A 245 -1.58 -20.58 -4.80
N VAL A 246 -0.41 -19.98 -4.55
CA VAL A 246 -0.23 -18.51 -4.50
C VAL A 246 0.87 -18.00 -5.44
N ASP A 247 1.37 -18.84 -6.35
CA ASP A 247 2.41 -18.44 -7.30
C ASP A 247 1.83 -17.47 -8.34
N PRO A 248 2.22 -16.20 -8.31
CA PRO A 248 1.70 -15.26 -9.28
C PRO A 248 2.37 -15.50 -10.64
N VAL A 249 1.58 -15.87 -11.64
CA VAL A 249 1.98 -16.09 -13.03
C VAL A 249 2.94 -15.03 -13.59
N SER A 250 2.81 -13.80 -13.11
CA SER A 250 3.67 -12.68 -13.52
C SER A 250 5.15 -12.79 -13.09
N TYR A 251 5.54 -13.85 -12.37
CA TYR A 251 6.92 -14.06 -11.89
C TYR A 251 7.55 -15.37 -12.33
N THR A 252 6.89 -16.16 -13.11
CA THR A 252 7.43 -17.44 -13.63
C THR A 252 8.74 -17.27 -14.38
N HIS A 253 8.98 -16.11 -14.98
CA HIS A 253 10.25 -15.79 -15.64
C HIS A 253 11.42 -15.48 -14.70
N LEU A 254 11.15 -15.34 -13.38
CA LEU A 254 12.16 -15.14 -12.36
C LEU A 254 12.57 -16.44 -11.65
N THR A 255 11.99 -17.57 -12.02
CA THR A 255 12.47 -18.86 -11.53
C THR A 255 13.87 -19.09 -12.08
N LEU A 256 14.82 -19.29 -11.17
CA LEU A 256 16.15 -19.73 -11.57
C LEU A 256 16.02 -21.06 -12.29
N PRO A 257 16.76 -21.30 -13.38
CA PRO A 257 16.81 -22.60 -13.99
C PRO A 257 17.29 -23.60 -12.93
N THR A 258 16.49 -24.58 -12.61
CA THR A 258 16.84 -25.67 -11.66
C THR A 258 17.58 -26.80 -12.32
N SER A 259 18.10 -26.58 -13.52
CA SER A 259 18.82 -27.63 -14.29
C SER A 259 20.20 -27.99 -13.75
N ASP A 260 20.69 -27.33 -12.71
CA ASP A 260 22.02 -27.49 -12.16
C ASP A 260 22.05 -27.88 -10.67
N LEU A 261 21.03 -28.60 -10.19
CA LEU A 261 21.04 -29.21 -8.86
C LEU A 261 20.96 -30.73 -8.97
#